data_faf10efcf74f88eec9578238b0fa17bb
#
_entry.id   faf10efcf74f88eec9578238b0fa17bb
#
_cell.length_a   1.000
_cell.length_b   1.000
_cell.length_c   1.000
_cell.angle_alpha   90.00
_cell.angle_beta   90.00
_cell.angle_gamma   90.00
#
_symmetry.space_group_name_H-M   'P 1'
#
loop_
_entity.id
_entity.type
_entity.pdbx_description
1 polymer ?
#
loop_
_entity_poly.entity_id
_entity_poly.type
_entity_poly.pdbx_seq_one_letter_code
_entity_poly.pdbx_strand_id
1 'polypeptide(L)'
;ATNLLIKRLGIGNINDTLRMLGAEKMTLNRLLFDREASSRGIENYITAREAGLLLKRLYDGEAVSGPASEDMLSILKDQRLNGKIPFLLPHSVKIAHKTGEDDGITHDVGIVYARQPFIVCFCGEHVSPPEFERAMQDITLMLYENAERIR
;
A
#
# COMPACT_ATOMS: atom_id res chain seq x y z
N ALA A 1 -11.31 13.01 3.19
CA ALA A 1 -10.40 12.92 4.35
C ALA A 1 -8.94 13.16 3.94
N THR A 2 -8.34 12.41 3.00
CA THR A 2 -6.90 12.48 2.65
C THR A 2 -6.44 13.88 2.26
N ASN A 3 -7.16 14.59 1.38
CA ASN A 3 -6.79 15.95 0.99
C ASN A 3 -6.82 16.97 2.14
N LEU A 4 -7.65 16.77 3.15
CA LEU A 4 -7.63 17.60 4.36
C LEU A 4 -6.35 17.39 5.16
N LEU A 5 -5.90 16.14 5.28
CA LEU A 5 -4.63 15.82 5.92
C LEU A 5 -3.44 16.39 5.14
N ILE A 6 -3.43 16.25 3.81
CA ILE A 6 -2.39 16.83 2.96
C ILE A 6 -2.31 18.35 3.15
N LYS A 7 -3.46 19.05 3.14
CA LYS A 7 -3.51 20.51 3.36
C LYS A 7 -3.04 20.90 4.75
N ARG A 8 -3.35 20.09 5.78
CA ARG A 8 -2.94 20.36 7.15
C ARG A 8 -1.44 20.13 7.39
N LEU A 9 -0.91 19.06 6.85
CA LEU A 9 0.49 18.65 7.03
C LEU A 9 1.44 19.41 6.09
N GLY A 10 0.98 19.71 4.88
CA GLY A 10 1.78 20.29 3.81
C GLY A 10 2.54 19.23 3.00
N ILE A 11 2.54 19.38 1.68
CA ILE A 11 3.21 18.46 0.75
C ILE A 11 4.71 18.33 1.07
N GLY A 12 5.39 19.44 1.38
CA GLY A 12 6.81 19.44 1.73
C GLY A 12 7.11 18.55 2.93
N ASN A 13 6.40 18.72 4.03
CA ASN A 13 6.60 17.92 5.25
C ASN A 13 6.32 16.43 5.04
N ILE A 14 5.31 16.10 4.20
CA ILE A 14 5.01 14.70 3.85
C ILE A 14 6.18 14.11 3.08
N ASN A 15 6.71 14.81 2.07
CA ASN A 15 7.83 14.32 1.28
C ASN A 15 9.14 14.24 2.11
N ASP A 16 9.38 15.18 3.02
CA ASP A 16 10.50 15.12 3.96
C ASP A 16 10.41 13.89 4.85
N THR A 17 9.22 13.59 5.37
CA THR A 17 8.97 12.39 6.16
C THR A 17 9.21 11.11 5.35
N LEU A 18 8.74 11.04 4.11
CA LEU A 18 9.00 9.91 3.22
C LEU A 18 10.51 9.67 3.04
N ARG A 19 11.28 10.73 2.78
CA ARG A 19 12.75 10.65 2.67
C ARG A 19 13.42 10.17 3.95
N MET A 20 13.00 10.69 5.10
CA MET A 20 13.51 10.26 6.41
C MET A 20 13.23 8.78 6.69
N LEU A 21 12.13 8.25 6.17
CA LEU A 21 11.77 6.83 6.25
C LEU A 21 12.46 5.97 5.19
N GLY A 22 13.26 6.55 4.28
CA GLY A 22 13.99 5.86 3.22
C GLY A 22 13.18 5.62 1.94
N ALA A 23 12.04 6.32 1.78
CA ALA A 23 11.20 6.28 0.59
C ALA A 23 11.48 7.52 -0.30
N GLU A 24 12.64 7.54 -0.95
CA GLU A 24 13.13 8.71 -1.69
C GLU A 24 12.45 8.92 -3.05
N LYS A 25 11.96 7.84 -3.66
CA LYS A 25 11.29 7.85 -4.97
C LYS A 25 9.78 8.02 -4.85
N MET A 26 9.21 7.82 -3.67
CA MET A 26 7.80 8.13 -3.41
C MET A 26 7.66 9.63 -3.21
N THR A 27 6.78 10.25 -3.97
CA THR A 27 6.54 11.69 -3.87
C THR A 27 5.07 12.03 -3.97
N LEU A 28 4.66 12.96 -3.12
CA LEU A 28 3.37 13.61 -3.19
C LEU A 28 3.56 14.99 -3.82
N ASN A 29 3.03 15.21 -5.01
CA ASN A 29 3.22 16.44 -5.78
C ASN A 29 1.91 17.22 -5.98
N ARG A 30 0.77 16.56 -5.84
CA ARG A 30 -0.56 17.14 -5.99
C ARG A 30 -1.58 16.54 -5.03
N LEU A 31 -2.68 17.23 -4.85
CA LEU A 31 -3.84 16.68 -4.15
C LEU A 31 -4.43 15.50 -4.95
N LEU A 32 -5.11 14.59 -4.26
CA LEU A 32 -5.85 13.53 -4.93
C LEU A 32 -6.99 14.14 -5.76
N PHE A 33 -7.18 13.62 -6.96
CA PHE A 33 -8.21 14.07 -7.91
C PHE A 33 -8.03 15.52 -8.41
N ASP A 34 -6.84 16.10 -8.28
CA ASP A 34 -6.47 17.37 -8.91
C ASP A 34 -6.18 17.14 -10.40
N ARG A 35 -7.25 17.19 -11.21
CA ARG A 35 -7.18 16.94 -12.66
C ARG A 35 -6.41 18.03 -13.39
N GLU A 36 -6.43 19.26 -12.89
CA GLU A 36 -5.67 20.36 -13.49
C GLU A 36 -4.16 20.15 -13.33
N ALA A 37 -3.70 19.79 -12.15
CA ALA A 37 -2.30 19.42 -11.93
C ALA A 37 -1.89 18.21 -12.78
N SER A 38 -2.73 17.15 -12.83
CA SER A 38 -2.49 15.95 -13.62
C SER A 38 -2.40 16.25 -15.12
N SER A 39 -3.26 17.10 -15.67
CA SER A 39 -3.20 17.49 -17.09
C SER A 39 -1.91 18.25 -17.48
N ARG A 40 -1.19 18.79 -16.48
CA ARG A 40 0.12 19.42 -16.64
C ARG A 40 1.29 18.44 -16.38
N GLY A 41 1.00 17.15 -16.20
CA GLY A 41 2.00 16.12 -15.93
C GLY A 41 2.51 16.13 -14.48
N ILE A 42 1.83 16.82 -13.55
CA ILE A 42 2.19 16.78 -12.12
C ILE A 42 1.50 15.58 -11.49
N GLU A 43 2.28 14.52 -11.21
CA GLU A 43 1.78 13.26 -10.67
C GLU A 43 2.38 12.92 -9.31
N ASN A 44 1.64 12.11 -8.55
CA ASN A 44 2.14 11.48 -7.33
C ASN A 44 2.79 10.14 -7.70
N TYR A 45 3.91 9.82 -7.10
CA TYR A 45 4.65 8.60 -7.43
C TYR A 45 4.75 7.65 -6.25
N ILE A 46 4.64 6.37 -6.55
CA ILE A 46 4.85 5.25 -5.62
C ILE A 46 5.76 4.22 -6.29
N THR A 47 6.58 3.54 -5.51
CA THR A 47 7.29 2.33 -5.95
C THR A 47 6.94 1.16 -5.05
N ALA A 48 6.78 -0.04 -5.63
CA ALA A 48 6.47 -1.25 -4.87
C ALA A 48 7.53 -1.53 -3.78
N ARG A 49 8.81 -1.30 -4.09
CA ARG A 49 9.91 -1.48 -3.14
C ARG A 49 9.79 -0.57 -1.92
N GLU A 50 9.54 0.72 -2.14
CA GLU A 50 9.47 1.69 -1.03
C GLU A 50 8.18 1.55 -0.23
N ALA A 51 7.07 1.22 -0.89
CA ALA A 51 5.85 0.84 -0.19
C ALA A 51 6.07 -0.36 0.74
N GLY A 52 6.78 -1.39 0.25
CA GLY A 52 7.18 -2.54 1.06
C GLY A 52 8.10 -2.17 2.22
N LEU A 53 9.04 -1.24 2.01
CA LEU A 53 9.90 -0.73 3.07
C LEU A 53 9.09 -0.03 4.18
N LEU A 54 8.12 0.80 3.82
CA LEU A 54 7.26 1.48 4.80
C LEU A 54 6.39 0.47 5.58
N LEU A 55 5.83 -0.53 4.88
CA LEU A 55 5.09 -1.61 5.53
C LEU A 55 5.97 -2.43 6.48
N LYS A 56 7.22 -2.70 6.10
CA LYS A 56 8.19 -3.38 6.96
C LYS A 56 8.49 -2.60 8.22
N ARG A 57 8.71 -1.28 8.11
CA ARG A 57 8.91 -0.40 9.27
C ARG A 57 7.68 -0.37 10.19
N LEU A 58 6.47 -0.36 9.62
CA LEU A 58 5.24 -0.48 10.40
C LEU A 58 5.19 -1.81 11.15
N TYR A 59 5.50 -2.91 10.45
CA TYR A 59 5.50 -4.26 11.03
C TYR A 59 6.50 -4.41 12.17
N ASP A 60 7.68 -3.82 12.03
CA ASP A 60 8.75 -3.85 13.04
C ASP A 60 8.53 -2.84 14.19
N GLY A 61 7.51 -1.98 14.11
CA GLY A 61 7.27 -0.94 15.11
C GLY A 61 8.20 0.28 14.98
N GLU A 62 8.83 0.49 13.84
CA GLU A 62 9.89 1.46 13.59
C GLU A 62 9.46 2.67 12.75
N ALA A 63 8.19 2.80 12.39
CA ALA A 63 7.75 3.93 11.56
C ALA A 63 7.82 5.27 12.29
N VAL A 64 7.31 5.34 13.51
CA VAL A 64 7.36 6.51 14.41
C VAL A 64 7.70 6.04 15.82
N SER A 65 6.90 5.12 16.34
CA SER A 65 7.05 4.41 17.58
C SER A 65 6.28 3.10 17.53
N GLY A 66 6.54 2.16 18.41
CA GLY A 66 5.82 0.88 18.47
C GLY A 66 4.30 1.08 18.56
N PRO A 67 3.78 1.85 19.54
CA PRO A 67 2.34 2.11 19.65
C PRO A 67 1.73 2.79 18.40
N ALA A 68 2.42 3.80 17.82
CA ALA A 68 1.93 4.47 16.63
C ALA A 68 1.91 3.53 15.40
N SER A 69 2.90 2.66 15.27
CA SER A 69 2.94 1.64 14.20
C SER A 69 1.79 0.64 14.36
N GLU A 70 1.48 0.21 15.59
CA GLU A 70 0.36 -0.69 15.87
C GLU A 70 -0.99 -0.05 15.54
N ASP A 71 -1.19 1.23 15.90
CA ASP A 71 -2.39 1.99 15.54
C ASP A 71 -2.56 2.08 14.00
N MET A 72 -1.48 2.40 13.28
CA MET A 72 -1.50 2.43 11.81
C MET A 72 -1.79 1.06 11.19
N LEU A 73 -1.20 -0.02 11.72
CA LEU A 73 -1.50 -1.39 11.29
C LEU A 73 -2.94 -1.79 11.58
N SER A 74 -3.50 -1.35 12.71
CA SER A 74 -4.91 -1.58 13.04
C SER A 74 -5.83 -0.93 12.00
N ILE A 75 -5.56 0.31 11.60
CA ILE A 75 -6.30 1.01 10.54
C ILE A 75 -6.18 0.27 9.20
N LEU A 76 -4.99 -0.19 8.84
CA LEU A 76 -4.76 -0.94 7.60
C LEU A 76 -5.47 -2.31 7.61
N LYS A 77 -5.61 -2.95 8.77
CA LYS A 77 -6.36 -4.21 8.95
C LYS A 77 -7.88 -4.03 8.87
N ASP A 78 -8.39 -2.82 9.07
CA ASP A 78 -9.83 -2.50 8.90
C ASP A 78 -10.18 -2.09 7.45
N GLN A 79 -9.30 -2.33 6.50
CA GLN A 79 -9.58 -2.11 5.07
C GLN A 79 -10.76 -2.96 4.62
N ARG A 80 -11.67 -2.34 3.83
CA ARG A 80 -12.91 -2.98 3.35
C ARG A 80 -12.94 -3.25 1.86
N LEU A 81 -11.98 -2.75 1.10
CA LEU A 81 -11.85 -3.01 -0.33
C LEU A 81 -11.03 -4.29 -0.55
N ASN A 82 -11.68 -5.44 -0.41
CA ASN A 82 -11.03 -6.74 -0.36
C ASN A 82 -10.99 -7.47 -1.72
N GLY A 83 -11.18 -6.76 -2.83
CA GLY A 83 -11.21 -7.34 -4.18
C GLY A 83 -9.86 -7.71 -4.78
N LYS A 84 -8.73 -7.41 -4.11
CA LYS A 84 -7.37 -7.61 -4.62
C LYS A 84 -6.59 -8.61 -3.75
N ILE A 85 -5.57 -8.19 -3.01
CA ILE A 85 -4.78 -9.08 -2.12
C ILE A 85 -5.63 -10.04 -1.29
N PRO A 86 -6.71 -9.63 -0.59
CA PRO A 86 -7.49 -10.54 0.25
C PRO A 86 -8.40 -11.51 -0.48
N PHE A 87 -8.71 -11.28 -1.75
CA PHE A 87 -9.89 -11.84 -2.43
C PHE A 87 -9.98 -13.37 -2.40
N LEU A 88 -8.88 -14.08 -2.63
CA LEU A 88 -8.84 -15.55 -2.62
C LEU A 88 -8.38 -16.13 -1.29
N LEU A 89 -8.01 -15.30 -0.31
CA LEU A 89 -7.52 -15.80 0.98
C LEU A 89 -8.68 -16.14 1.93
N PRO A 90 -8.47 -17.09 2.87
CA PRO A 90 -9.47 -17.38 3.89
C PRO A 90 -9.81 -16.13 4.72
N HIS A 91 -11.08 -15.91 5.00
CA HIS A 91 -11.56 -14.75 5.77
C HIS A 91 -10.97 -14.63 7.18
N SER A 92 -10.41 -15.71 7.72
CA SER A 92 -9.73 -15.72 9.02
C SER A 92 -8.33 -15.09 8.98
N VAL A 93 -7.72 -14.96 7.79
CA VAL A 93 -6.40 -14.36 7.62
C VAL A 93 -6.49 -12.85 7.82
N LYS A 94 -5.67 -12.32 8.73
CA LYS A 94 -5.56 -10.88 8.91
C LYS A 94 -4.65 -10.30 7.84
N ILE A 95 -5.06 -9.18 7.26
CA ILE A 95 -4.30 -8.50 6.21
C ILE A 95 -4.33 -7.01 6.49
N ALA A 96 -3.16 -6.40 6.63
CA ALA A 96 -3.03 -4.96 6.71
C ALA A 96 -2.65 -4.45 5.31
N HIS A 97 -3.56 -3.77 4.60
CA HIS A 97 -3.31 -3.39 3.22
C HIS A 97 -3.91 -2.04 2.83
N LYS A 98 -3.42 -1.48 1.71
CA LYS A 98 -3.92 -0.23 1.14
C LYS A 98 -4.00 -0.34 -0.37
N THR A 99 -5.21 -0.12 -0.89
CA THR A 99 -5.49 -0.06 -2.33
C THR A 99 -5.24 1.33 -2.91
N GLY A 100 -4.98 1.38 -4.21
CA GLY A 100 -4.94 2.61 -5.01
C GLY A 100 -5.57 2.35 -6.37
N GLU A 101 -6.36 3.32 -6.86
CA GLU A 101 -7.05 3.22 -8.14
C GLU A 101 -7.12 4.60 -8.81
N ASP A 102 -6.86 4.60 -10.11
CA ASP A 102 -7.12 5.71 -11.03
C ASP A 102 -7.25 5.13 -12.46
N ASP A 103 -7.44 5.96 -13.46
CA ASP A 103 -7.55 5.52 -14.85
C ASP A 103 -6.26 4.79 -15.30
N GLY A 104 -6.38 3.53 -15.69
CA GLY A 104 -5.24 2.67 -16.05
C GLY A 104 -4.27 2.34 -14.91
N ILE A 105 -4.64 2.67 -13.67
CA ILE A 105 -3.83 2.43 -12.46
C ILE A 105 -4.61 1.54 -11.51
N THR A 106 -3.97 0.47 -11.04
CA THR A 106 -4.49 -0.32 -9.93
C THR A 106 -3.34 -0.82 -9.06
N HIS A 107 -3.44 -0.54 -7.77
CA HIS A 107 -2.44 -0.91 -6.78
C HIS A 107 -3.08 -1.66 -5.62
N ASP A 108 -2.32 -2.54 -4.99
CA ASP A 108 -2.57 -3.00 -3.62
C ASP A 108 -1.24 -3.39 -2.98
N VAL A 109 -0.99 -2.89 -1.78
CA VAL A 109 0.22 -3.16 -1.02
C VAL A 109 -0.16 -3.57 0.39
N GLY A 110 0.45 -4.64 0.92
CA GLY A 110 -0.01 -5.13 2.21
C GLY A 110 0.91 -6.14 2.88
N ILE A 111 0.57 -6.40 4.14
CA ILE A 111 1.15 -7.44 5.00
C ILE A 111 0.10 -8.53 5.17
N VAL A 112 0.41 -9.74 4.76
CA VAL A 112 -0.43 -10.92 4.97
C VAL A 112 0.08 -11.66 6.20
N TYR A 113 -0.78 -11.80 7.22
CA TYR A 113 -0.46 -12.48 8.49
C TYR A 113 -0.72 -13.99 8.38
N ALA A 114 0.00 -14.64 7.48
CA ALA A 114 0.09 -16.10 7.39
C ALA A 114 0.91 -16.67 8.55
N ARG A 115 1.06 -18.00 8.62
CA ARG A 115 1.97 -18.65 9.58
C ARG A 115 3.38 -18.06 9.54
N GLN A 116 3.90 -17.80 8.33
CA GLN A 116 5.03 -16.92 8.11
C GLN A 116 4.52 -15.63 7.46
N PRO A 117 4.43 -14.49 8.20
CA PRO A 117 3.97 -13.25 7.63
C PRO A 117 4.85 -12.76 6.49
N PHE A 118 4.24 -12.21 5.45
CA PHE A 118 4.96 -11.66 4.31
C PHE A 118 4.37 -10.35 3.84
N ILE A 119 5.19 -9.56 3.16
CA ILE A 119 4.78 -8.31 2.52
C ILE A 119 4.67 -8.56 1.03
N VAL A 120 3.58 -8.09 0.43
CA VAL A 120 3.38 -8.11 -1.01
C VAL A 120 2.95 -6.72 -1.49
N CYS A 121 3.53 -6.26 -2.61
CA CYS A 121 3.26 -4.94 -3.16
C CYS A 121 3.05 -5.06 -4.67
N PHE A 122 1.86 -4.72 -5.11
CA PHE A 122 1.48 -4.65 -6.51
C PHE A 122 1.24 -3.19 -6.91
N CYS A 123 2.00 -2.72 -7.89
CA CYS A 123 1.84 -1.39 -8.47
C CYS A 123 1.70 -1.55 -9.98
N GLY A 124 0.50 -1.32 -10.50
CA GLY A 124 0.18 -1.39 -11.93
C GLY A 124 -0.10 0.00 -12.49
N GLU A 125 0.54 0.33 -13.60
CA GLU A 125 0.32 1.54 -14.39
C GLU A 125 0.21 1.13 -15.86
N HIS A 126 -0.72 1.73 -16.59
CA HIS A 126 -1.04 1.37 -17.97
C HIS A 126 -1.43 -0.12 -18.15
N VAL A 127 -2.12 -0.67 -17.16
CA VAL A 127 -2.55 -2.07 -17.13
C VAL A 127 -4.06 -2.17 -17.39
N SER A 128 -4.50 -3.37 -17.76
CA SER A 128 -5.91 -3.77 -17.69
C SER A 128 -6.24 -4.09 -16.24
N PRO A 129 -7.03 -3.26 -15.51
CA PRO A 129 -7.28 -3.50 -14.09
C PRO A 129 -7.82 -4.90 -13.78
N PRO A 130 -8.83 -5.45 -14.51
CA PRO A 130 -9.36 -6.79 -14.19
C PRO A 130 -8.33 -7.91 -14.34
N GLU A 131 -7.43 -7.81 -15.33
CA GLU A 131 -6.39 -8.83 -15.57
C GLU A 131 -5.29 -8.74 -14.50
N PHE A 132 -4.87 -7.52 -14.18
CA PHE A 132 -3.83 -7.30 -13.17
C PHE A 132 -4.33 -7.65 -11.77
N GLU A 133 -5.59 -7.33 -11.43
CA GLU A 133 -6.20 -7.70 -10.15
C GLU A 133 -6.33 -9.21 -9.99
N ARG A 134 -6.66 -9.94 -11.07
CA ARG A 134 -6.63 -11.41 -11.04
C ARG A 134 -5.21 -11.92 -10.78
N ALA A 135 -4.20 -11.36 -11.43
CA ALA A 135 -2.82 -11.72 -11.15
C ALA A 135 -2.41 -11.44 -9.70
N MET A 136 -2.85 -10.30 -9.11
CA MET A 136 -2.65 -10.03 -7.69
C MET A 136 -3.26 -11.11 -6.79
N GLN A 137 -4.49 -11.53 -7.09
CA GLN A 137 -5.23 -12.55 -6.35
C GLN A 137 -4.50 -13.90 -6.41
N ASP A 138 -4.17 -14.37 -7.63
CA ASP A 138 -3.54 -15.67 -7.85
C ASP A 138 -2.14 -15.74 -7.25
N ILE A 139 -1.32 -14.70 -7.43
CA ILE A 139 0.04 -14.62 -6.85
C ILE A 139 -0.04 -14.60 -5.34
N THR A 140 -0.97 -13.82 -4.75
CA THR A 140 -1.12 -13.74 -3.30
C THR A 140 -1.55 -15.08 -2.71
N LEU A 141 -2.48 -15.80 -3.35
CA LEU A 141 -2.89 -17.13 -2.92
C LEU A 141 -1.71 -18.11 -2.94
N MET A 142 -0.93 -18.13 -4.03
CA MET A 142 0.26 -18.98 -4.16
C MET A 142 1.29 -18.69 -3.05
N LEU A 143 1.55 -17.41 -2.77
CA LEU A 143 2.47 -17.00 -1.70
C LEU A 143 1.94 -17.41 -0.31
N TYR A 144 0.64 -17.22 -0.07
CA TYR A 144 -0.01 -17.62 1.17
C TYR A 144 0.08 -19.12 1.41
N GLU A 145 -0.28 -19.95 0.42
CA GLU A 145 -0.16 -21.41 0.52
C GLU A 145 1.27 -21.87 0.80
N ASN A 146 2.25 -21.20 0.20
CA ASN A 146 3.66 -21.48 0.48
C ASN A 146 4.06 -21.08 1.91
N ALA A 147 3.65 -19.90 2.36
CA ALA A 147 3.92 -19.39 3.71
C ALA A 147 3.30 -20.26 4.82
N GLU A 148 2.17 -20.93 4.55
CA GLU A 148 1.54 -21.89 5.48
C GLU A 148 2.27 -23.23 5.56
N ARG A 149 3.02 -23.62 4.51
CA ARG A 149 3.76 -24.92 4.45
C ARG A 149 5.15 -24.85 5.09
N ILE A 150 5.75 -23.67 5.20
CA ILE A 150 7.08 -23.51 5.79
C ILE A 150 7.01 -23.86 7.29
N ARG A 151 7.81 -24.84 7.71
CA ARG A 151 7.89 -25.32 9.09
C ARG A 151 8.79 -24.45 9.96
#